data_639a55e5963950184b7c4ba5f0452410
#
_entry.id   639a55e5963950184b7c4ba5f0452410
#
_cell.length_a   1.000
_cell.length_b   1.000
_cell.length_c   1.000
_cell.angle_alpha   90.00
_cell.angle_beta   90.00
_cell.angle_gamma   90.00
#
_symmetry.space_group_name_H-M   'P 1'
#
loop_
_entity.id
_entity.type
_entity.pdbx_description
1 polymer ?
#
loop_
_entity_poly.entity_id
_entity_poly.type
_entity_poly.pdbx_seq_one_letter_code
_entity_poly.pdbx_strand_id
1 'polypeptide(L)'
;MKTLEKLSFPKLENEFLENILRQLVNQHTVIQMFFTRQPSFVFSYLIIHIEKNIDAQELQQNKWVKKVRKRYQIDVYFIYSERLHHRFSLGHPFIEFYCQPSAIIYQNKELENPLIVKRDWKKYKKRFNMFEDHFHHDHDLHLSQVQNLISEGSSNSVFTSYARLIEYDLEYLEELYSGNRSASLNLDERITNLIEYIPDIQKYFVRNSHSKYYLIDLFVKAKEASINDDEAIYKNEMYEAVGIAEQSLYRLIEERFDELKTLIKKGLFEKHDVVCQIDDKPEDVIL
;
A
#
# COMPACT_ATOMS: atom_id res chain seq x y z
N MET A 1 -24.57 -22.24 15.64
CA MET A 1 -23.16 -22.31 16.01
C MET A 1 -22.47 -23.19 14.98
N LYS A 2 -21.71 -22.58 14.03
CA LYS A 2 -20.85 -23.36 13.10
C LYS A 2 -19.72 -23.94 13.95
N THR A 3 -19.48 -25.22 13.86
CA THR A 3 -18.48 -25.94 14.64
C THR A 3 -17.08 -25.41 14.29
N LEU A 4 -16.47 -24.71 15.23
CA LEU A 4 -15.12 -24.11 15.17
C LEU A 4 -14.00 -25.09 14.77
N GLU A 5 -14.23 -26.38 14.93
CA GLU A 5 -13.18 -27.43 14.84
C GLU A 5 -12.73 -27.78 13.40
N LYS A 6 -13.40 -27.26 12.37
CA LYS A 6 -13.11 -27.67 10.96
C LYS A 6 -12.37 -26.67 10.10
N LEU A 7 -12.12 -25.43 10.55
CA LEU A 7 -11.37 -24.46 9.75
C LEU A 7 -9.86 -24.68 9.96
N SER A 8 -9.17 -25.06 8.93
CA SER A 8 -7.71 -25.24 8.91
C SER A 8 -7.09 -24.32 7.84
N PHE A 9 -5.93 -23.76 8.14
CA PHE A 9 -5.18 -22.87 7.25
C PHE A 9 -3.76 -23.42 7.00
N PRO A 10 -3.61 -24.59 6.36
CA PRO A 10 -2.34 -25.29 6.27
C PRO A 10 -1.23 -24.49 5.60
N LYS A 11 -1.57 -23.51 4.74
CA LYS A 11 -0.58 -22.64 4.09
C LYS A 11 0.09 -21.63 5.04
N LEU A 12 -0.48 -21.40 6.23
CA LEU A 12 0.04 -20.39 7.17
C LEU A 12 1.17 -20.96 8.04
N GLU A 13 1.16 -22.28 8.31
CA GLU A 13 2.14 -22.94 9.19
C GLU A 13 2.35 -22.22 10.54
N ASN A 14 1.27 -21.58 11.06
CA ASN A 14 1.33 -20.73 12.24
C ASN A 14 0.05 -20.87 13.08
N GLU A 15 0.11 -21.68 14.13
CA GLU A 15 -1.03 -21.98 14.99
C GLU A 15 -1.63 -20.72 15.68
N PHE A 16 -0.78 -19.78 16.09
CA PHE A 16 -1.25 -18.53 16.70
C PHE A 16 -2.12 -17.73 15.74
N LEU A 17 -1.67 -17.60 14.48
CA LEU A 17 -2.40 -16.87 13.45
C LEU A 17 -3.68 -17.62 13.06
N GLU A 18 -3.63 -18.94 12.92
CA GLU A 18 -4.80 -19.76 12.65
C GLU A 18 -5.92 -19.56 13.68
N ASN A 19 -5.57 -19.55 14.96
CA ASN A 19 -6.54 -19.34 16.03
C ASN A 19 -7.20 -17.97 15.95
N ILE A 20 -6.44 -16.92 15.60
CA ILE A 20 -6.99 -15.57 15.37
C ILE A 20 -7.94 -15.58 14.17
N LEU A 21 -7.55 -16.20 13.04
CA LEU A 21 -8.39 -16.23 11.85
C LEU A 21 -9.67 -17.00 12.04
N ARG A 22 -9.64 -18.10 12.81
CA ARG A 22 -10.87 -18.82 13.22
C ARG A 22 -11.82 -17.93 14.02
N GLN A 23 -11.29 -17.16 14.97
CA GLN A 23 -12.10 -16.19 15.74
C GLN A 23 -12.68 -15.10 14.84
N LEU A 24 -11.89 -14.55 13.90
CA LEU A 24 -12.36 -13.54 12.96
C LEU A 24 -13.53 -14.03 12.11
N VAL A 25 -13.44 -15.23 11.55
CA VAL A 25 -14.52 -15.82 10.73
C VAL A 25 -15.81 -16.01 11.53
N ASN A 26 -15.70 -16.24 12.85
CA ASN A 26 -16.87 -16.42 13.69
C ASN A 26 -17.49 -15.10 14.16
N GLN A 27 -16.70 -14.05 14.29
CA GLN A 27 -17.13 -12.76 14.86
C GLN A 27 -17.52 -11.75 13.79
N HIS A 28 -16.96 -11.88 12.58
CA HIS A 28 -17.13 -10.92 11.49
C HIS A 28 -17.52 -11.60 10.19
N THR A 29 -18.17 -10.87 9.30
CA THR A 29 -18.50 -11.35 7.95
C THR A 29 -17.25 -11.26 7.06
N VAL A 30 -16.41 -12.29 7.15
CA VAL A 30 -15.23 -12.45 6.30
C VAL A 30 -15.67 -13.11 4.99
N ILE A 31 -15.32 -12.50 3.87
CA ILE A 31 -15.67 -12.99 2.52
C ILE A 31 -14.56 -13.90 1.98
N GLN A 32 -13.32 -13.41 2.02
CA GLN A 32 -12.15 -14.15 1.56
C GLN A 32 -10.92 -13.79 2.37
N MET A 33 -9.93 -14.69 2.39
CA MET A 33 -8.59 -14.42 2.86
C MET A 33 -7.58 -14.90 1.83
N PHE A 34 -6.55 -14.09 1.61
CA PHE A 34 -5.44 -14.40 0.71
C PHE A 34 -4.13 -14.38 1.50
N PHE A 35 -3.29 -15.38 1.27
CA PHE A 35 -1.96 -15.41 1.85
C PHE A 35 -0.93 -15.60 0.75
N THR A 36 -0.02 -14.64 0.65
CA THR A 36 1.02 -14.62 -0.37
C THR A 36 2.38 -14.50 0.28
N ARG A 37 3.25 -15.45 -0.01
CA ARG A 37 4.66 -15.42 0.36
C ARG A 37 5.48 -15.34 -0.93
N GLN A 38 6.16 -14.22 -1.14
CA GLN A 38 7.07 -14.08 -2.27
C GLN A 38 8.50 -13.96 -1.76
N PRO A 39 9.46 -14.75 -2.30
CA PRO A 39 10.85 -14.75 -1.82
C PRO A 39 11.57 -13.40 -1.96
N SER A 40 11.11 -12.55 -2.87
CA SER A 40 11.69 -11.22 -3.14
C SER A 40 11.15 -10.12 -2.22
N PHE A 41 10.15 -10.39 -1.38
CA PHE A 41 9.57 -9.39 -0.49
C PHE A 41 10.01 -9.60 0.95
N VAL A 42 10.20 -8.48 1.65
CA VAL A 42 10.55 -8.45 3.08
C VAL A 42 9.45 -9.09 3.92
N PHE A 43 8.19 -8.89 3.50
CA PHE A 43 7.01 -9.37 4.22
C PHE A 43 6.19 -10.37 3.38
N SER A 44 5.59 -11.34 4.07
CA SER A 44 4.45 -12.09 3.53
C SER A 44 3.18 -11.25 3.73
N TYR A 45 2.19 -11.41 2.85
CA TYR A 45 0.95 -10.65 2.92
C TYR A 45 -0.22 -11.54 3.26
N LEU A 46 -0.98 -11.16 4.29
CA LEU A 46 -2.27 -11.74 4.64
C LEU A 46 -3.36 -10.69 4.41
N ILE A 47 -4.13 -10.85 3.33
CA ILE A 47 -5.19 -9.92 2.98
C ILE A 47 -6.52 -10.53 3.39
N ILE A 48 -7.29 -9.80 4.19
CA ILE A 48 -8.56 -10.24 4.74
C ILE A 48 -9.67 -9.34 4.18
N HIS A 49 -10.49 -9.91 3.32
CA HIS A 49 -11.65 -9.25 2.73
C HIS A 49 -12.84 -9.36 3.68
N ILE A 50 -13.30 -8.22 4.17
CA ILE A 50 -14.43 -8.07 5.08
C ILE A 50 -15.54 -7.29 4.39
N GLU A 51 -16.78 -7.55 4.74
CA GLU A 51 -17.92 -6.89 4.12
C GLU A 51 -17.96 -5.39 4.43
N LYS A 52 -17.80 -5.01 5.72
CA LYS A 52 -18.03 -3.66 6.23
C LYS A 52 -16.75 -2.86 6.45
N ASN A 53 -16.80 -1.57 6.12
CA ASN A 53 -15.68 -0.65 6.33
C ASN A 53 -15.30 -0.46 7.80
N ILE A 54 -16.30 -0.30 8.70
CA ILE A 54 -16.07 -0.09 10.14
C ILE A 54 -15.27 -1.25 10.72
N ASP A 55 -15.69 -2.49 10.43
CA ASP A 55 -15.01 -3.69 10.92
C ASP A 55 -13.56 -3.74 10.41
N ALA A 56 -13.32 -3.40 9.13
CA ALA A 56 -11.99 -3.40 8.55
C ALA A 56 -11.07 -2.37 9.23
N GLN A 57 -11.57 -1.17 9.53
CA GLN A 57 -10.78 -0.12 10.19
C GLN A 57 -10.44 -0.48 11.64
N GLU A 58 -11.40 -0.97 12.41
CA GLU A 58 -11.18 -1.38 13.80
C GLU A 58 -10.19 -2.55 13.89
N LEU A 59 -10.34 -3.55 13.02
CA LEU A 59 -9.47 -4.72 13.00
C LEU A 59 -8.04 -4.38 12.58
N GLN A 60 -7.86 -3.43 11.66
CA GLN A 60 -6.52 -2.98 11.23
C GLN A 60 -5.72 -2.35 12.39
N GLN A 61 -6.40 -1.74 13.37
CA GLN A 61 -5.76 -1.11 14.53
C GLN A 61 -5.46 -2.09 15.67
N ASN A 62 -5.91 -3.33 15.57
CA ASN A 62 -5.71 -4.34 16.61
C ASN A 62 -4.23 -4.61 16.90
N LYS A 63 -3.90 -4.75 18.19
CA LYS A 63 -2.52 -5.04 18.65
C LYS A 63 -1.91 -6.29 18.04
N TRP A 64 -2.72 -7.30 17.73
CA TRP A 64 -2.21 -8.54 17.14
C TRP A 64 -1.68 -8.32 15.71
N VAL A 65 -2.23 -7.39 14.93
CA VAL A 65 -1.75 -7.02 13.58
C VAL A 65 -0.28 -6.57 13.66
N LYS A 66 0.01 -5.63 14.55
CA LYS A 66 1.38 -5.15 14.79
C LYS A 66 2.30 -6.27 15.32
N LYS A 67 1.77 -7.14 16.20
CA LYS A 67 2.54 -8.27 16.74
C LYS A 67 2.90 -9.30 15.66
N VAL A 68 1.96 -9.60 14.77
CA VAL A 68 2.17 -10.54 13.64
C VAL A 68 3.22 -9.99 12.68
N ARG A 69 3.12 -8.72 12.31
CA ARG A 69 4.13 -8.05 11.49
C ARG A 69 5.53 -8.17 12.10
N LYS A 70 5.68 -7.76 13.37
CA LYS A 70 6.99 -7.74 14.05
C LYS A 70 7.58 -9.13 14.27
N ARG A 71 6.75 -10.13 14.60
CA ARG A 71 7.24 -11.45 15.00
C ARG A 71 7.39 -12.44 13.85
N TYR A 72 6.50 -12.34 12.85
CA TYR A 72 6.41 -13.33 11.78
C TYR A 72 6.68 -12.75 10.40
N GLN A 73 6.95 -11.43 10.30
CA GLN A 73 7.12 -10.72 9.04
C GLN A 73 5.92 -10.92 8.10
N ILE A 74 4.72 -10.87 8.66
CA ILE A 74 3.48 -10.97 7.91
C ILE A 74 2.73 -9.64 8.04
N ASP A 75 2.57 -8.94 6.93
CA ASP A 75 1.71 -7.76 6.84
C ASP A 75 0.26 -8.20 6.70
N VAL A 76 -0.55 -7.81 7.67
CA VAL A 76 -1.99 -8.09 7.68
C VAL A 76 -2.73 -6.86 7.20
N TYR A 77 -3.54 -7.04 6.17
CA TYR A 77 -4.30 -5.97 5.56
C TYR A 77 -5.78 -6.33 5.49
N PHE A 78 -6.62 -5.51 6.14
CA PHE A 78 -8.07 -5.61 6.06
C PHE A 78 -8.61 -4.71 4.96
N ILE A 79 -9.38 -5.29 4.04
CA ILE A 79 -10.03 -4.56 2.95
C ILE A 79 -11.52 -4.84 2.95
N TYR A 80 -12.33 -3.79 2.86
CA TYR A 80 -13.78 -3.95 2.73
C TYR A 80 -14.22 -3.98 1.27
N SER A 81 -15.40 -4.53 1.03
CA SER A 81 -15.90 -4.86 -0.30
C SER A 81 -15.87 -3.69 -1.28
N GLU A 82 -16.37 -2.53 -0.90
CA GLU A 82 -16.42 -1.36 -1.79
C GLU A 82 -15.00 -0.91 -2.22
N ARG A 83 -14.06 -0.84 -1.27
CA ARG A 83 -12.67 -0.47 -1.54
C ARG A 83 -11.97 -1.50 -2.42
N LEU A 84 -12.23 -2.78 -2.17
CA LEU A 84 -11.67 -3.87 -2.97
C LEU A 84 -12.16 -3.81 -4.41
N HIS A 85 -13.47 -3.61 -4.62
CA HIS A 85 -14.07 -3.44 -5.94
C HIS A 85 -13.51 -2.22 -6.66
N HIS A 86 -13.42 -1.08 -5.97
CA HIS A 86 -12.86 0.14 -6.53
C HIS A 86 -11.41 -0.07 -6.99
N ARG A 87 -10.56 -0.61 -6.13
CA ARG A 87 -9.16 -0.92 -6.48
C ARG A 87 -9.05 -1.92 -7.63
N PHE A 88 -9.89 -2.94 -7.63
CA PHE A 88 -9.94 -3.91 -8.71
C PHE A 88 -10.32 -3.26 -10.05
N SER A 89 -11.30 -2.37 -10.05
CA SER A 89 -11.74 -1.65 -11.27
C SER A 89 -10.66 -0.72 -11.83
N LEU A 90 -9.86 -0.13 -10.96
CA LEU A 90 -8.72 0.73 -11.33
C LEU A 90 -7.48 -0.07 -11.80
N GLY A 91 -7.48 -1.41 -11.66
CA GLY A 91 -6.29 -2.22 -11.98
C GLY A 91 -5.15 -2.03 -10.98
N HIS A 92 -5.50 -1.74 -9.73
CA HIS A 92 -4.53 -1.51 -8.67
C HIS A 92 -3.58 -2.70 -8.51
N PRO A 93 -2.25 -2.50 -8.64
CA PRO A 93 -1.30 -3.62 -8.71
C PRO A 93 -1.35 -4.52 -7.49
N PHE A 94 -1.52 -3.96 -6.29
CA PHE A 94 -1.60 -4.74 -5.06
C PHE A 94 -2.69 -5.83 -5.12
N ILE A 95 -3.89 -5.48 -5.59
CA ILE A 95 -4.99 -6.44 -5.70
C ILE A 95 -4.66 -7.53 -6.74
N GLU A 96 -4.10 -7.12 -7.87
CA GLU A 96 -3.78 -8.05 -8.95
C GLU A 96 -2.64 -9.01 -8.58
N PHE A 97 -1.68 -8.59 -7.78
CA PHE A 97 -0.55 -9.44 -7.37
C PHE A 97 -0.86 -10.32 -6.17
N TYR A 98 -1.58 -9.82 -5.18
CA TYR A 98 -1.72 -10.50 -3.89
C TYR A 98 -3.08 -11.19 -3.70
N CYS A 99 -4.14 -10.76 -4.42
CA CYS A 99 -5.45 -11.39 -4.35
C CYS A 99 -5.69 -12.38 -5.48
N GLN A 100 -4.69 -13.21 -5.77
CA GLN A 100 -4.78 -14.25 -6.79
C GLN A 100 -5.56 -15.47 -6.28
N PRO A 101 -6.25 -16.22 -7.17
CA PRO A 101 -6.93 -17.46 -6.79
C PRO A 101 -6.01 -18.47 -6.08
N SER A 102 -4.75 -18.56 -6.52
CA SER A 102 -3.74 -19.43 -5.91
C SER A 102 -3.34 -19.03 -4.48
N ALA A 103 -3.60 -17.79 -4.09
CA ALA A 103 -3.32 -17.27 -2.75
C ALA A 103 -4.50 -17.43 -1.78
N ILE A 104 -5.65 -17.89 -2.23
CA ILE A 104 -6.83 -18.08 -1.37
C ILE A 104 -6.53 -19.13 -0.32
N ILE A 105 -6.76 -18.77 0.95
CA ILE A 105 -6.69 -19.66 2.10
C ILE A 105 -8.05 -19.83 2.79
N TYR A 106 -9.00 -18.92 2.52
CA TYR A 106 -10.37 -18.98 3.01
C TYR A 106 -11.33 -18.31 2.03
N GLN A 107 -12.51 -18.92 1.86
CA GLN A 107 -13.60 -18.36 1.08
C GLN A 107 -14.94 -18.70 1.73
N ASN A 108 -15.77 -17.68 1.92
CA ASN A 108 -17.15 -17.90 2.32
C ASN A 108 -17.99 -18.30 1.10
N LYS A 109 -18.47 -19.54 1.09
CA LYS A 109 -19.26 -20.10 -0.03
C LYS A 109 -20.68 -19.52 -0.13
N GLU A 110 -21.16 -18.88 0.94
CA GLU A 110 -22.50 -18.30 0.99
C GLU A 110 -22.58 -16.88 0.40
N LEU A 111 -21.41 -16.27 0.12
CA LEU A 111 -21.31 -14.91 -0.38
C LEU A 111 -20.74 -14.88 -1.79
N GLU A 112 -21.27 -13.97 -2.62
CA GLU A 112 -20.67 -13.70 -3.93
C GLU A 112 -19.22 -13.25 -3.80
N ASN A 113 -18.38 -13.77 -4.70
CA ASN A 113 -16.97 -13.48 -4.67
C ASN A 113 -16.51 -12.77 -5.94
N PRO A 114 -16.33 -11.44 -5.89
CA PRO A 114 -16.02 -10.65 -7.07
C PRO A 114 -14.62 -10.88 -7.63
N LEU A 115 -13.72 -11.50 -6.84
CA LEU A 115 -12.32 -11.71 -7.26
C LEU A 115 -12.06 -13.06 -7.95
N ILE A 116 -13.03 -13.97 -7.93
CA ILE A 116 -12.95 -15.22 -8.70
C ILE A 116 -13.43 -14.96 -10.13
N VAL A 117 -12.77 -14.05 -10.81
CA VAL A 117 -13.03 -13.78 -12.22
C VAL A 117 -11.76 -14.16 -12.99
N LYS A 118 -11.93 -14.83 -14.13
CA LYS A 118 -10.82 -15.07 -15.05
C LYS A 118 -10.15 -13.75 -15.40
N ARG A 119 -8.87 -13.64 -15.07
CA ARG A 119 -8.10 -12.41 -15.31
C ARG A 119 -7.84 -12.26 -16.81
N ASP A 120 -8.18 -11.12 -17.36
CA ASP A 120 -7.87 -10.74 -18.74
C ASP A 120 -6.65 -9.81 -18.74
N TRP A 121 -5.53 -10.31 -19.19
CA TRP A 121 -4.26 -9.58 -19.26
C TRP A 121 -4.36 -8.27 -20.06
N LYS A 122 -5.03 -8.26 -21.21
CA LYS A 122 -5.14 -7.06 -22.06
C LYS A 122 -5.97 -5.97 -21.34
N LYS A 123 -7.05 -6.38 -20.68
CA LYS A 123 -7.88 -5.48 -19.89
C LYS A 123 -7.12 -4.95 -18.67
N TYR A 124 -6.36 -5.83 -18.01
CA TYR A 124 -5.54 -5.43 -16.88
C TYR A 124 -4.49 -4.41 -17.27
N LYS A 125 -3.69 -4.68 -18.31
CA LYS A 125 -2.66 -3.75 -18.80
C LYS A 125 -3.21 -2.34 -19.07
N LYS A 126 -4.40 -2.27 -19.70
CA LYS A 126 -5.05 -0.98 -19.95
C LYS A 126 -5.38 -0.24 -18.63
N ARG A 127 -5.93 -0.94 -17.65
CA ARG A 127 -6.25 -0.35 -16.34
C ARG A 127 -5.00 0.06 -15.57
N PHE A 128 -3.95 -0.75 -15.62
CA PHE A 128 -2.68 -0.43 -14.98
C PHE A 128 -2.05 0.85 -15.57
N ASN A 129 -2.06 0.99 -16.89
CA ASN A 129 -1.58 2.23 -17.51
C ASN A 129 -2.42 3.45 -17.05
N MET A 130 -3.75 3.31 -16.95
CA MET A 130 -4.58 4.38 -16.42
C MET A 130 -4.25 4.71 -14.95
N PHE A 131 -3.93 3.71 -14.14
CA PHE A 131 -3.50 3.92 -12.75
C PHE A 131 -2.18 4.69 -12.66
N GLU A 132 -1.23 4.37 -13.52
CA GLU A 132 0.05 5.08 -13.66
C GLU A 132 -0.17 6.51 -14.19
N ASP A 133 -0.96 6.68 -15.25
CA ASP A 133 -1.28 8.00 -15.83
C ASP A 133 -1.93 8.93 -14.78
N HIS A 134 -2.77 8.40 -13.89
CA HIS A 134 -3.32 9.18 -12.78
C HIS A 134 -2.25 9.69 -11.83
N PHE A 135 -1.26 8.86 -11.48
CA PHE A 135 -0.16 9.30 -10.66
C PHE A 135 0.56 10.49 -11.30
N HIS A 136 0.98 10.34 -12.56
CA HIS A 136 1.72 11.38 -13.27
C HIS A 136 0.93 12.68 -13.35
N HIS A 137 -0.35 12.60 -13.69
CA HIS A 137 -1.20 13.78 -13.79
C HIS A 137 -1.29 14.55 -12.46
N ASP A 138 -1.54 13.85 -11.36
CA ASP A 138 -1.70 14.50 -10.05
C ASP A 138 -0.35 15.02 -9.53
N HIS A 139 0.74 14.28 -9.74
CA HIS A 139 2.09 14.71 -9.41
C HIS A 139 2.46 16.00 -10.16
N ASP A 140 2.22 16.05 -11.48
CA ASP A 140 2.51 17.22 -12.31
C ASP A 140 1.70 18.45 -11.87
N LEU A 141 0.45 18.27 -11.43
CA LEU A 141 -0.34 19.36 -10.87
C LEU A 141 0.30 19.94 -9.60
N HIS A 142 0.72 19.07 -8.67
CA HIS A 142 1.41 19.50 -7.45
C HIS A 142 2.75 20.17 -7.75
N LEU A 143 3.55 19.62 -8.66
CA LEU A 143 4.84 20.17 -9.06
C LEU A 143 4.67 21.53 -9.74
N SER A 144 3.68 21.69 -10.63
CA SER A 144 3.37 22.96 -11.28
C SER A 144 2.98 24.05 -10.27
N GLN A 145 2.24 23.68 -9.22
CA GLN A 145 1.93 24.61 -8.13
C GLN A 145 3.19 25.09 -7.41
N VAL A 146 4.12 24.19 -7.10
CA VAL A 146 5.42 24.55 -6.49
C VAL A 146 6.21 25.51 -7.38
N GLN A 147 6.32 25.21 -8.68
CA GLN A 147 7.05 26.04 -9.66
C GLN A 147 6.46 27.45 -9.79
N ASN A 148 5.14 27.58 -9.79
CA ASN A 148 4.47 28.87 -9.80
C ASN A 148 4.82 29.69 -8.54
N LEU A 149 4.78 29.08 -7.35
CA LEU A 149 5.12 29.74 -6.09
C LEU A 149 6.61 30.17 -6.03
N ILE A 150 7.51 29.38 -6.59
CA ILE A 150 8.93 29.75 -6.74
C ILE A 150 9.05 31.03 -7.58
N SER A 151 8.33 31.09 -8.71
CA SER A 151 8.36 32.26 -9.60
C SER A 151 7.76 33.51 -8.98
N GLU A 152 6.82 33.37 -8.06
CA GLU A 152 6.20 34.45 -7.29
C GLU A 152 7.05 34.91 -6.10
N GLY A 153 8.08 34.17 -5.71
CA GLY A 153 8.94 34.46 -4.57
C GLY A 153 8.32 34.20 -3.19
N SER A 154 7.26 33.39 -3.13
CA SER A 154 6.50 33.09 -1.90
C SER A 154 7.15 31.95 -1.08
N SER A 155 8.30 32.22 -0.46
CA SER A 155 9.16 31.21 0.16
C SER A 155 8.49 30.23 1.12
N ASN A 156 7.68 30.71 2.08
CA ASN A 156 6.96 29.83 3.02
C ASN A 156 5.98 28.91 2.29
N SER A 157 5.24 29.44 1.30
CA SER A 157 4.26 28.71 0.51
C SER A 157 4.92 27.65 -0.37
N VAL A 158 6.13 27.91 -0.88
CA VAL A 158 6.92 26.93 -1.64
C VAL A 158 7.22 25.70 -0.79
N PHE A 159 7.76 25.85 0.41
CA PHE A 159 8.08 24.70 1.27
C PHE A 159 6.84 23.99 1.80
N THR A 160 5.75 24.71 2.04
CA THR A 160 4.47 24.08 2.41
C THR A 160 3.90 23.25 1.25
N SER A 161 4.06 23.71 0.01
CA SER A 161 3.60 22.98 -1.18
C SER A 161 4.51 21.78 -1.50
N TYR A 162 5.83 21.92 -1.33
CA TYR A 162 6.74 20.77 -1.38
C TYR A 162 6.41 19.71 -0.35
N ALA A 163 6.03 20.11 0.87
CA ALA A 163 5.62 19.15 1.90
C ALA A 163 4.43 18.29 1.41
N ARG A 164 3.44 18.89 0.74
CA ARG A 164 2.29 18.18 0.18
C ARG A 164 2.68 17.26 -0.98
N LEU A 165 3.56 17.73 -1.88
CA LEU A 165 4.06 16.93 -2.99
C LEU A 165 4.83 15.71 -2.48
N ILE A 166 5.75 15.89 -1.54
CA ILE A 166 6.51 14.80 -0.92
C ILE A 166 5.58 13.84 -0.15
N GLU A 167 4.56 14.35 0.55
CA GLU A 167 3.58 13.51 1.21
C GLU A 167 2.80 12.65 0.20
N TYR A 168 2.40 13.23 -0.92
CA TYR A 168 1.74 12.53 -2.01
C TYR A 168 2.61 11.40 -2.58
N ASP A 169 3.89 11.67 -2.85
CA ASP A 169 4.83 10.67 -3.35
C ASP A 169 5.06 9.53 -2.36
N LEU A 170 5.23 9.85 -1.07
CA LEU A 170 5.36 8.85 -0.01
C LEU A 170 4.09 7.99 0.14
N GLU A 171 2.91 8.58 -0.01
CA GLU A 171 1.63 7.86 -0.03
C GLU A 171 1.55 6.88 -1.20
N TYR A 172 2.03 7.28 -2.38
CA TYR A 172 2.07 6.41 -3.55
C TYR A 172 3.06 5.27 -3.36
N LEU A 173 4.25 5.53 -2.81
CA LEU A 173 5.20 4.47 -2.45
C LEU A 173 4.60 3.49 -1.44
N GLU A 174 3.91 3.98 -0.40
CA GLU A 174 3.18 3.09 0.52
C GLU A 174 2.17 2.22 -0.25
N GLU A 175 1.41 2.81 -1.16
CA GLU A 175 0.41 2.08 -1.94
C GLU A 175 1.02 1.03 -2.88
N LEU A 176 2.15 1.34 -3.52
CA LEU A 176 2.84 0.45 -4.45
C LEU A 176 3.58 -0.70 -3.75
N TYR A 177 4.06 -0.50 -2.52
CA TYR A 177 4.83 -1.50 -1.78
C TYR A 177 4.01 -2.25 -0.73
N SER A 178 3.21 -1.55 0.08
CA SER A 178 2.39 -2.17 1.12
C SER A 178 0.91 -2.35 0.73
N GLY A 179 0.48 -1.73 -0.35
CA GLY A 179 -0.92 -1.74 -0.81
C GLY A 179 -1.86 -0.86 0.00
N ASN A 180 -1.35 -0.06 0.92
CA ASN A 180 -2.18 0.75 1.80
C ASN A 180 -1.60 2.14 2.00
N ARG A 181 -2.39 3.17 1.69
CA ARG A 181 -2.15 4.52 2.19
C ARG A 181 -2.78 4.64 3.57
N SER A 182 -2.00 4.88 4.58
CA SER A 182 -2.55 5.18 5.90
C SER A 182 -2.83 6.68 6.03
N ALA A 183 -4.10 7.06 6.11
CA ALA A 183 -4.49 8.46 6.30
C ALA A 183 -4.09 9.03 7.66
N SER A 184 -3.72 8.19 8.63
CA SER A 184 -3.42 8.59 10.00
C SER A 184 -1.93 8.78 10.29
N LEU A 185 -1.04 8.43 9.36
CA LEU A 185 0.41 8.57 9.55
C LEU A 185 0.86 9.98 9.21
N ASN A 186 1.74 10.55 10.05
CA ASN A 186 2.49 11.74 9.71
C ASN A 186 3.71 11.39 8.83
N LEU A 187 4.38 12.40 8.28
CA LEU A 187 5.52 12.21 7.38
C LEU A 187 6.66 11.38 8.01
N ASP A 188 6.97 11.58 9.29
CA ASP A 188 8.03 10.86 10.01
C ASP A 188 7.71 9.36 10.10
N GLU A 189 6.46 9.04 10.42
CA GLU A 189 5.97 7.65 10.49
C GLU A 189 5.95 6.99 9.11
N ARG A 190 5.54 7.72 8.05
CA ARG A 190 5.55 7.20 6.67
C ARG A 190 6.96 6.85 6.22
N ILE A 191 7.92 7.76 6.40
CA ILE A 191 9.32 7.52 6.04
C ILE A 191 9.85 6.32 6.81
N THR A 192 9.59 6.24 8.12
CA THR A 192 10.05 5.13 8.96
C THR A 192 9.48 3.79 8.50
N ASN A 193 8.22 3.75 8.10
CA ASN A 193 7.60 2.53 7.58
C ASN A 193 8.16 2.16 6.20
N LEU A 194 8.36 3.14 5.32
CA LEU A 194 8.86 2.90 3.96
C LEU A 194 10.31 2.42 3.94
N ILE A 195 11.13 2.80 4.91
CA ILE A 195 12.52 2.30 5.04
C ILE A 195 12.56 0.76 5.14
N GLU A 196 11.55 0.14 5.71
CA GLU A 196 11.48 -1.34 5.78
C GLU A 196 11.32 -1.99 4.39
N TYR A 197 10.72 -1.29 3.43
CA TYR A 197 10.53 -1.75 2.04
C TYR A 197 11.59 -1.21 1.10
N ILE A 198 12.02 0.03 1.32
CA ILE A 198 12.91 0.80 0.46
C ILE A 198 14.01 1.43 1.34
N PRO A 199 15.05 0.67 1.72
CA PRO A 199 16.11 1.18 2.60
C PRO A 199 16.80 2.44 2.06
N ASP A 200 16.84 2.60 0.74
CA ASP A 200 17.47 3.74 0.06
C ASP A 200 16.80 5.08 0.33
N ILE A 201 15.54 5.09 0.78
CA ILE A 201 14.84 6.32 1.20
C ILE A 201 15.63 7.08 2.29
N GLN A 202 16.36 6.37 3.16
CA GLN A 202 17.19 7.01 4.20
C GLN A 202 18.24 7.98 3.64
N LYS A 203 18.67 7.81 2.40
CA LYS A 203 19.66 8.70 1.76
C LYS A 203 19.11 10.10 1.54
N TYR A 204 17.79 10.23 1.37
CA TYR A 204 17.11 11.49 1.05
C TYR A 204 16.51 12.16 2.29
N PHE A 205 16.26 11.38 3.33
CA PHE A 205 15.70 11.87 4.59
C PHE A 205 16.72 11.73 5.72
N VAL A 206 17.70 12.65 5.72
CA VAL A 206 18.76 12.68 6.73
C VAL A 206 18.23 13.22 8.05
N ARG A 207 18.60 12.60 9.15
CA ARG A 207 18.28 13.08 10.49
C ARG A 207 19.26 14.15 10.93
N ASN A 208 18.72 15.22 11.55
CA ASN A 208 19.54 16.27 12.16
C ASN A 208 20.11 15.81 13.54
N SER A 209 20.89 16.68 14.19
CA SER A 209 21.48 16.42 15.51
C SER A 209 20.46 16.11 16.63
N HIS A 210 19.19 16.46 16.43
CA HIS A 210 18.10 16.19 17.36
C HIS A 210 17.27 14.94 16.97
N SER A 211 17.81 14.09 16.11
CA SER A 211 17.15 12.88 15.60
C SER A 211 15.86 13.12 14.81
N LYS A 212 15.59 14.35 14.40
CA LYS A 212 14.46 14.69 13.50
C LYS A 212 14.92 14.68 12.06
N TYR A 213 14.03 14.33 11.15
CA TYR A 213 14.31 14.45 9.72
C TYR A 213 14.41 15.93 9.35
N TYR A 214 15.53 16.31 8.73
CA TYR A 214 15.85 17.69 8.38
C TYR A 214 14.74 18.35 7.52
N LEU A 215 14.26 17.65 6.49
CA LEU A 215 13.21 18.19 5.62
C LEU A 215 11.88 18.36 6.34
N ILE A 216 11.53 17.44 7.23
CA ILE A 216 10.29 17.57 8.03
C ILE A 216 10.36 18.78 8.96
N ASP A 217 11.50 18.98 9.62
CA ASP A 217 11.72 20.17 10.48
C ASP A 217 11.61 21.45 9.67
N LEU A 218 12.13 21.48 8.44
CA LEU A 218 12.01 22.59 7.50
C LEU A 218 10.53 22.85 7.13
N PHE A 219 9.76 21.83 6.82
CA PHE A 219 8.34 21.96 6.45
C PHE A 219 7.49 22.45 7.62
N VAL A 220 7.77 21.98 8.84
CA VAL A 220 7.09 22.45 10.06
C VAL A 220 7.36 23.93 10.28
N LYS A 221 8.62 24.37 10.17
CA LYS A 221 8.99 25.80 10.30
C LYS A 221 8.34 26.66 9.23
N ALA A 222 8.30 26.21 7.98
CA ALA A 222 7.63 26.94 6.90
C ALA A 222 6.13 27.11 7.16
N LYS A 223 5.48 26.07 7.66
CA LYS A 223 4.07 26.11 8.03
C LYS A 223 3.81 27.04 9.20
N GLU A 224 4.63 27.00 10.24
CA GLU A 224 4.53 27.89 11.41
C GLU A 224 4.76 29.35 11.01
N ALA A 225 5.78 29.65 10.21
CA ALA A 225 6.03 30.98 9.67
C ALA A 225 4.86 31.49 8.82
N SER A 226 4.27 30.64 8.00
CA SER A 226 3.09 31.00 7.19
C SER A 226 1.85 31.32 8.05
N ILE A 227 1.67 30.61 9.17
CA ILE A 227 0.54 30.85 10.09
C ILE A 227 0.72 32.17 10.85
N ASN A 228 1.97 32.49 11.24
CA ASN A 228 2.30 33.67 12.04
C ASN A 228 2.54 34.92 11.17
N ASP A 229 2.43 34.81 9.86
CA ASP A 229 2.78 35.87 8.90
C ASP A 229 4.24 36.37 9.04
N ASP A 230 5.14 35.45 9.42
CA ASP A 230 6.56 35.71 9.58
C ASP A 230 7.31 35.55 8.25
N GLU A 231 8.21 36.47 7.95
CA GLU A 231 9.14 36.31 6.83
C GLU A 231 10.32 35.41 7.24
N ALA A 232 10.27 34.12 6.83
CA ALA A 232 11.38 33.21 7.01
C ALA A 232 12.36 33.31 5.84
N ILE A 233 13.65 33.35 6.16
CA ILE A 233 14.74 33.34 5.16
C ILE A 233 15.19 31.91 4.89
N TYR A 234 15.06 31.49 3.63
CA TYR A 234 15.49 30.18 3.18
C TYR A 234 16.73 30.30 2.29
N LYS A 235 17.71 29.44 2.56
CA LYS A 235 18.94 29.37 1.76
C LYS A 235 18.72 28.50 0.53
N ASN A 236 19.50 28.75 -0.54
CA ASN A 236 19.44 27.96 -1.76
C ASN A 236 19.65 26.46 -1.53
N GLU A 237 20.52 26.09 -0.58
CA GLU A 237 20.76 24.69 -0.22
C GLU A 237 19.50 23.98 0.32
N MET A 238 18.56 24.72 0.91
CA MET A 238 17.29 24.18 1.38
C MET A 238 16.36 23.82 0.20
N TYR A 239 16.28 24.68 -0.82
CA TYR A 239 15.54 24.41 -2.06
C TYR A 239 16.15 23.23 -2.82
N GLU A 240 17.48 23.17 -2.91
CA GLU A 240 18.19 22.06 -3.53
C GLU A 240 17.91 20.72 -2.80
N ALA A 241 18.00 20.72 -1.46
CA ALA A 241 17.75 19.52 -0.66
C ALA A 241 16.33 18.96 -0.84
N VAL A 242 15.31 19.84 -0.88
CA VAL A 242 13.92 19.45 -1.09
C VAL A 242 13.70 18.97 -2.52
N GLY A 243 14.28 19.67 -3.54
CA GLY A 243 14.18 19.27 -4.92
C GLY A 243 14.84 17.90 -5.20
N ILE A 244 16.01 17.63 -4.58
CA ILE A 244 16.68 16.33 -4.68
C ILE A 244 15.80 15.23 -4.05
N ALA A 245 15.20 15.48 -2.91
CA ALA A 245 14.33 14.50 -2.25
C ALA A 245 13.09 14.19 -3.11
N GLU A 246 12.42 15.20 -3.64
CA GLU A 246 11.26 15.05 -4.53
C GLU A 246 11.61 14.25 -5.77
N GLN A 247 12.63 14.67 -6.54
CA GLN A 247 13.06 13.95 -7.75
C GLN A 247 13.46 12.50 -7.47
N SER A 248 14.03 12.25 -6.29
CA SER A 248 14.42 10.90 -5.89
C SER A 248 13.22 10.03 -5.56
N LEU A 249 12.19 10.57 -4.89
CA LEU A 249 10.95 9.86 -4.63
C LEU A 249 10.21 9.55 -5.93
N TYR A 250 10.09 10.54 -6.81
CA TYR A 250 9.49 10.36 -8.14
C TYR A 250 10.18 9.23 -8.91
N ARG A 251 11.52 9.22 -8.94
CA ARG A 251 12.28 8.15 -9.58
C ARG A 251 12.03 6.77 -8.96
N LEU A 252 11.94 6.68 -7.63
CA LEU A 252 11.62 5.41 -6.96
C LEU A 252 10.23 4.90 -7.35
N ILE A 253 9.27 5.79 -7.56
CA ILE A 253 7.92 5.43 -8.03
C ILE A 253 7.98 4.93 -9.47
N GLU A 254 8.70 5.62 -10.36
CA GLU A 254 8.94 5.21 -11.74
C GLU A 254 9.59 3.82 -11.83
N GLU A 255 10.68 3.63 -11.08
CA GLU A 255 11.38 2.34 -11.00
C GLU A 255 10.43 1.22 -10.54
N ARG A 256 9.52 1.51 -9.60
CA ARG A 256 8.54 0.55 -9.13
C ARG A 256 7.45 0.25 -10.17
N PHE A 257 6.97 1.24 -10.91
CA PHE A 257 6.06 1.01 -12.03
C PHE A 257 6.70 0.13 -13.09
N ASP A 258 7.96 0.39 -13.47
CA ASP A 258 8.70 -0.40 -14.45
C ASP A 258 8.96 -1.83 -13.96
N GLU A 259 9.27 -2.02 -12.68
CA GLU A 259 9.37 -3.34 -12.06
C GLU A 259 8.05 -4.09 -12.17
N LEU A 260 6.93 -3.47 -11.78
CA LEU A 260 5.60 -4.05 -11.87
C LEU A 260 5.23 -4.40 -13.31
N LYS A 261 5.48 -3.53 -14.29
CA LYS A 261 5.29 -3.81 -15.72
C LYS A 261 6.11 -5.02 -16.19
N THR A 262 7.35 -5.13 -15.70
CA THR A 262 8.24 -6.24 -16.04
C THR A 262 7.75 -7.56 -15.47
N LEU A 263 7.31 -7.57 -14.20
CA LEU A 263 6.71 -8.73 -13.55
C LEU A 263 5.45 -9.19 -14.29
N ILE A 264 4.64 -8.25 -14.70
CA ILE A 264 3.44 -8.50 -15.49
C ILE A 264 3.78 -9.14 -16.85
N LYS A 265 4.76 -8.60 -17.58
CA LYS A 265 5.20 -9.13 -18.90
C LYS A 265 5.81 -10.53 -18.81
N LYS A 266 6.50 -10.86 -17.71
CA LYS A 266 7.16 -12.16 -17.50
C LYS A 266 6.19 -13.31 -17.18
N GLY A 267 4.87 -13.08 -17.30
CA GLY A 267 3.88 -14.15 -17.26
C GLY A 267 3.58 -14.66 -15.85
N LEU A 268 3.70 -13.81 -14.81
CA LEU A 268 3.06 -14.10 -13.53
C LEU A 268 1.55 -14.35 -13.73
N PHE A 269 0.97 -13.73 -14.76
CA PHE A 269 -0.43 -13.92 -15.15
C PHE A 269 -0.64 -15.09 -16.12
N GLU A 270 0.31 -15.43 -17.01
CA GLU A 270 0.17 -16.53 -17.96
C GLU A 270 0.17 -17.91 -17.30
N LYS A 271 0.93 -18.08 -16.21
CA LYS A 271 0.95 -19.32 -15.43
C LYS A 271 -0.31 -19.57 -14.60
N HIS A 272 -1.07 -18.52 -14.31
CA HIS A 272 -2.27 -18.62 -13.49
C HIS A 272 -3.57 -18.79 -14.30
N ASP A 273 -3.56 -18.51 -15.58
CA ASP A 273 -4.72 -18.77 -16.47
C ASP A 273 -5.06 -20.27 -16.61
N VAL A 274 -4.12 -21.15 -16.28
CA VAL A 274 -4.28 -22.62 -16.46
C VAL A 274 -4.88 -23.32 -15.24
N VAL A 275 -4.93 -22.69 -14.07
CA VAL A 275 -5.31 -23.37 -12.82
C VAL A 275 -6.73 -23.02 -12.35
N CYS A 276 -7.46 -22.16 -13.05
CA CYS A 276 -8.85 -21.84 -12.70
C CYS A 276 -9.90 -22.77 -13.33
N GLN A 277 -9.54 -23.98 -13.72
CA GLN A 277 -10.52 -25.07 -13.72
C GLN A 277 -10.57 -25.59 -12.26
N ILE A 278 -11.39 -24.95 -11.44
CA ILE A 278 -11.99 -25.65 -10.32
C ILE A 278 -12.85 -26.72 -11.01
N ASP A 279 -12.32 -27.93 -11.08
CA ASP A 279 -13.16 -29.08 -11.34
C ASP A 279 -14.33 -29.00 -10.38
N ASP A 280 -15.54 -28.91 -10.91
CA ASP A 280 -16.81 -28.97 -10.20
C ASP A 280 -17.03 -30.36 -9.54
N LYS A 281 -15.99 -30.97 -9.04
CA LYS A 281 -16.09 -32.16 -8.20
C LYS A 281 -16.20 -31.71 -6.76
N PRO A 282 -17.40 -31.85 -6.15
CA PRO A 282 -17.67 -31.38 -4.80
C PRO A 282 -16.97 -32.19 -3.70
N GLU A 283 -16.06 -33.09 -4.01
CA GLU A 283 -15.53 -34.07 -3.05
C GLU A 283 -14.13 -33.79 -2.52
N ASP A 284 -13.34 -32.87 -3.11
CA ASP A 284 -11.92 -32.67 -2.71
C ASP A 284 -11.57 -31.29 -2.20
N VAL A 285 -12.54 -30.44 -1.85
CA VAL A 285 -12.27 -29.23 -1.10
C VAL A 285 -12.38 -29.54 0.39
N ILE A 286 -11.32 -30.12 0.92
CA ILE A 286 -11.11 -30.16 2.37
C ILE A 286 -10.88 -28.72 2.82
N LEU A 287 -11.84 -28.23 3.56
CA LEU A 287 -11.80 -26.98 4.31
C LEU A 287 -10.73 -27.04 5.39
#